data_321c103a65018e4f5eb7dfe71e928370
#
_entry.id   321c103a65018e4f5eb7dfe71e928370
#
_cell.length_a   1.000
_cell.length_b   1.000
_cell.length_c   1.000
_cell.angle_alpha   90.00
_cell.angle_beta   90.00
_cell.angle_gamma   90.00
#
_symmetry.space_group_name_H-M   'P 1'
#
loop_
_entity.id
_entity.type
_entity.pdbx_description
1 polymer ?
#
loop_
_entity_poly.entity_id
_entity_poly.type
_entity_poly.pdbx_seq_one_letter_code
_entity_poly.pdbx_strand_id
1 'polypeptide(L)'
;MKMEDDVTSELRTIATDDAPKAIGPYSQAIATGDLVFCAGQGALDPATGTAVGGGDVRAETERTLANLAAVLKAAGSDLAHVVKTTVFLIDMADFAVMNEVYARHFGAHRPARSTVAVAALPRAFRVEIECVAIRAR
;
A
#
# COMPACT_ATOMS: atom_id res chain seq x y z
N MET A 1 4.89 -12.74 -32.95
CA MET A 1 5.13 -12.51 -32.33
C MET A 1 4.36 -12.84 -31.28
N LYS A 2 4.30 -13.19 -30.70
CA LYS A 2 3.55 -13.56 -29.69
C LYS A 2 4.04 -13.17 -28.39
N MET A 3 5.20 -12.73 -28.31
CA MET A 3 5.75 -12.45 -27.10
C MET A 3 5.17 -11.29 -26.41
N GLU A 4 4.66 -10.35 -27.13
CA GLU A 4 4.01 -9.22 -26.49
C GLU A 4 2.81 -9.68 -25.73
N ASP A 5 2.07 -10.60 -26.29
CA ASP A 5 0.88 -11.12 -25.62
C ASP A 5 1.25 -11.84 -24.36
N ASP A 6 2.33 -12.61 -24.41
CA ASP A 6 2.77 -13.36 -23.24
C ASP A 6 3.12 -12.42 -22.10
N VAL A 7 3.82 -11.32 -22.40
CA VAL A 7 4.22 -10.38 -21.38
C VAL A 7 3.02 -9.74 -20.70
N THR A 8 2.03 -9.34 -21.49
CA THR A 8 0.87 -8.62 -20.94
C THR A 8 -0.08 -9.53 -20.19
N SER A 9 -0.10 -10.84 -20.52
CA SER A 9 -1.02 -11.77 -19.88
C SER A 9 -0.44 -12.42 -18.64
N GLU A 10 0.84 -12.28 -18.42
CA GLU A 10 1.49 -12.95 -17.30
C GLU A 10 1.23 -12.20 -16.00
N LEU A 11 0.83 -12.95 -14.97
CA LEU A 11 0.66 -12.40 -13.63
C LEU A 11 1.85 -12.83 -12.77
N ARG A 12 2.45 -11.86 -12.09
CA ARG A 12 3.55 -12.14 -11.18
C ARG A 12 3.10 -11.83 -9.76
N THR A 13 3.18 -12.82 -8.89
CA THR A 13 2.89 -12.64 -7.47
C THR A 13 4.09 -12.01 -6.80
N ILE A 14 3.86 -10.96 -6.05
CA ILE A 14 4.91 -10.25 -5.31
C ILE A 14 4.82 -10.63 -3.84
N ALA A 15 5.95 -11.01 -3.25
CA ALA A 15 6.04 -11.30 -1.82
C ALA A 15 7.38 -10.81 -1.31
N THR A 16 7.40 -10.22 -0.13
CA THR A 16 8.62 -9.75 0.51
C THR A 16 8.48 -9.86 2.02
N ASP A 17 9.59 -10.18 2.69
CA ASP A 17 9.63 -10.21 4.15
C ASP A 17 9.81 -8.80 4.73
N ASP A 18 10.04 -7.79 3.90
CA ASP A 18 10.19 -6.41 4.34
C ASP A 18 8.84 -5.73 4.57
N ALA A 19 7.75 -6.41 4.27
CA ALA A 19 6.39 -5.98 4.57
C ALA A 19 5.65 -7.13 5.26
N PRO A 20 4.54 -6.84 5.96
CA PRO A 20 3.78 -7.90 6.63
C PRO A 20 3.32 -8.97 5.67
N LYS A 21 3.46 -10.23 6.08
CA LYS A 21 3.00 -11.36 5.28
C LYS A 21 1.49 -11.30 5.12
N ALA A 22 1.01 -11.78 3.96
CA ALA A 22 -0.42 -11.92 3.76
C ALA A 22 -0.98 -12.92 4.79
N ILE A 23 -2.03 -12.50 5.48
CA ILE A 23 -2.63 -13.31 6.55
C ILE A 23 -3.91 -13.99 6.09
N GLY A 24 -4.13 -14.10 4.80
CA GLY A 24 -5.30 -14.73 4.22
C GLY A 24 -5.01 -15.13 2.79
N PRO A 25 -6.05 -15.53 2.04
CA PRO A 25 -5.87 -16.00 0.66
C PRO A 25 -5.73 -14.83 -0.31
N TYR A 26 -4.64 -14.06 -0.17
CA TYR A 26 -4.33 -12.94 -1.07
C TYR A 26 -2.82 -12.75 -1.16
N SER A 27 -2.38 -12.01 -2.16
CA SER A 27 -0.98 -11.68 -2.36
C SER A 27 -0.73 -10.24 -1.89
N GLN A 28 0.50 -9.95 -1.48
CA GLN A 28 0.87 -8.58 -1.12
C GLN A 28 0.70 -7.64 -2.31
N ALA A 29 1.04 -8.12 -3.51
CA ALA A 29 0.79 -7.40 -4.75
C ALA A 29 0.80 -8.36 -5.92
N ILE A 30 0.19 -7.93 -7.01
CA ILE A 30 0.25 -8.61 -8.31
C ILE A 30 0.78 -7.61 -9.32
N ALA A 31 1.76 -8.05 -10.10
CA ALA A 31 2.29 -7.27 -11.21
C ALA A 31 1.90 -7.92 -12.52
N THR A 32 1.51 -7.11 -13.50
CA THR A 32 1.19 -7.59 -14.83
C THR A 32 1.58 -6.50 -15.83
N GLY A 33 2.40 -6.85 -16.82
CA GLY A 33 2.99 -5.83 -17.68
C GLY A 33 3.76 -4.84 -16.83
N ASP A 34 3.46 -3.56 -16.99
CA ASP A 34 4.08 -2.50 -16.20
C ASP A 34 3.27 -2.10 -14.97
N LEU A 35 2.12 -2.73 -14.75
CA LEU A 35 1.22 -2.35 -13.66
C LEU A 35 1.49 -3.20 -12.42
N VAL A 36 1.37 -2.56 -11.26
CA VAL A 36 1.50 -3.20 -9.96
C VAL A 36 0.25 -2.84 -9.15
N PHE A 37 -0.45 -3.87 -8.68
CA PHE A 37 -1.65 -3.72 -7.86
C PHE A 37 -1.31 -4.19 -6.46
N CYS A 38 -1.25 -3.27 -5.51
CA CYS A 38 -0.91 -3.59 -4.12
C CYS A 38 -2.16 -3.77 -3.30
N ALA A 39 -2.20 -4.85 -2.54
CA ALA A 39 -3.23 -5.05 -1.54
C ALA A 39 -3.13 -3.96 -0.47
N GLY A 40 -4.20 -3.74 0.27
CA GLY A 40 -4.20 -2.77 1.34
C GLY A 40 -3.21 -3.14 2.44
N GLN A 41 -2.47 -2.15 2.90
CA GLN A 41 -1.54 -2.30 4.01
C GLN A 41 -2.08 -1.59 5.23
N GLY A 42 -1.88 -2.17 6.39
CA GLY A 42 -2.14 -1.56 7.67
C GLY A 42 -0.86 -1.44 8.48
N ALA A 43 -0.99 -1.02 9.72
CA ALA A 43 0.17 -0.68 10.55
C ALA A 43 0.70 -1.90 11.30
N LEU A 44 1.13 -2.92 10.58
CA LEU A 44 1.81 -4.08 11.17
C LEU A 44 3.31 -3.94 11.05
N ASP A 45 4.02 -4.34 12.10
CA ASP A 45 5.47 -4.47 12.05
C ASP A 45 5.79 -5.77 11.28
N PRO A 46 6.51 -5.69 10.16
CA PRO A 46 6.79 -6.89 9.38
C PRO A 46 7.69 -7.91 10.10
N ALA A 47 8.50 -7.46 11.05
CA ALA A 47 9.39 -8.37 11.77
C ALA A 47 8.64 -9.21 12.80
N THR A 48 7.62 -8.66 13.43
CA THR A 48 6.92 -9.32 14.54
C THR A 48 5.49 -9.73 14.20
N GLY A 49 4.90 -9.11 13.17
CA GLY A 49 3.51 -9.32 12.82
C GLY A 49 2.53 -8.66 13.80
N THR A 50 3.02 -7.77 14.66
CA THR A 50 2.18 -7.11 15.65
C THR A 50 1.80 -5.71 15.19
N ALA A 51 0.65 -5.22 15.68
CA ALA A 51 0.18 -3.89 15.36
C ALA A 51 1.07 -2.83 16.01
N VAL A 52 1.28 -1.73 15.28
CA VAL A 52 2.11 -0.60 15.70
C VAL A 52 1.20 0.62 15.82
N GLY A 53 1.52 1.50 16.76
CA GLY A 53 0.86 2.80 16.86
C GLY A 53 -0.19 2.90 17.96
N GLY A 54 -0.73 1.78 18.44
CA GLY A 54 -1.64 1.79 19.58
C GLY A 54 -2.87 2.69 19.39
N GLY A 55 -3.37 2.81 18.17
CA GLY A 55 -4.51 3.65 17.89
C GLY A 55 -4.17 5.10 17.55
N ASP A 56 -2.88 5.42 17.43
CA ASP A 56 -2.44 6.75 17.00
C ASP A 56 -2.36 6.77 15.47
N VAL A 57 -3.24 7.53 14.82
CA VAL A 57 -3.30 7.55 13.35
C VAL A 57 -2.02 8.06 12.71
N ARG A 58 -1.27 8.94 13.39
CA ARG A 58 0.01 9.42 12.85
C ARG A 58 1.01 8.27 12.74
N ALA A 59 1.19 7.53 13.83
CA ALA A 59 2.11 6.39 13.85
C ALA A 59 1.64 5.28 12.91
N GLU A 60 0.33 5.04 12.86
CA GLU A 60 -0.21 4.02 11.97
C GLU A 60 -0.01 4.37 10.50
N THR A 61 -0.21 5.63 10.13
CA THR A 61 -0.01 6.06 8.74
C THR A 61 1.45 5.94 8.33
N GLU A 62 2.38 6.29 9.23
CA GLU A 62 3.82 6.12 8.98
C GLU A 62 4.14 4.67 8.65
N ARG A 63 3.68 3.74 9.51
CA ARG A 63 4.00 2.33 9.32
C ARG A 63 3.32 1.76 8.07
N THR A 64 2.09 2.15 7.83
CA THR A 64 1.32 1.71 6.67
C THR A 64 2.02 2.09 5.37
N LEU A 65 2.48 3.34 5.25
CA LEU A 65 3.17 3.79 4.04
C LEU A 65 4.55 3.16 3.90
N ALA A 66 5.25 2.90 5.01
CA ALA A 66 6.51 2.17 4.95
C ALA A 66 6.29 0.74 4.43
N ASN A 67 5.23 0.09 4.88
CA ASN A 67 4.90 -1.26 4.39
C ASN A 67 4.56 -1.24 2.90
N LEU A 68 3.77 -0.26 2.47
CA LEU A 68 3.41 -0.13 1.07
C LEU A 68 4.65 0.10 0.21
N ALA A 69 5.56 0.97 0.67
CA ALA A 69 6.81 1.24 -0.05
C ALA A 69 7.66 -0.03 -0.19
N ALA A 70 7.70 -0.87 0.84
CA ALA A 70 8.46 -2.13 0.80
C ALA A 70 7.87 -3.10 -0.24
N VAL A 71 6.55 -3.21 -0.32
CA VAL A 71 5.90 -4.05 -1.32
C VAL A 71 6.20 -3.52 -2.73
N LEU A 72 6.09 -2.21 -2.92
CA LEU A 72 6.39 -1.59 -4.22
C LEU A 72 7.83 -1.85 -4.63
N LYS A 73 8.78 -1.74 -3.71
CA LYS A 73 10.18 -1.99 -4.00
C LYS A 73 10.37 -3.43 -4.48
N ALA A 74 9.73 -4.38 -3.82
CA ALA A 74 9.81 -5.79 -4.22
C ALA A 74 9.24 -6.02 -5.62
N ALA A 75 8.31 -5.17 -6.05
CA ALA A 75 7.69 -5.26 -7.37
C ALA A 75 8.45 -4.45 -8.43
N GLY A 76 9.56 -3.81 -8.07
CA GLY A 76 10.32 -2.98 -9.01
C GLY A 76 9.73 -1.60 -9.21
N SER A 77 9.05 -1.08 -8.20
CA SER A 77 8.42 0.24 -8.24
C SER A 77 8.81 1.03 -6.99
N ASP A 78 8.16 2.14 -6.76
CA ASP A 78 8.34 2.98 -5.57
C ASP A 78 7.18 3.96 -5.45
N LEU A 79 7.17 4.76 -4.39
CA LEU A 79 6.07 5.70 -4.16
C LEU A 79 5.96 6.76 -5.27
N ALA A 80 7.07 7.12 -5.90
CA ALA A 80 7.04 8.12 -6.98
C ALA A 80 6.36 7.59 -8.25
N HIS A 81 6.16 6.30 -8.36
CA HIS A 81 5.52 5.66 -9.51
C HIS A 81 4.08 5.22 -9.22
N VAL A 82 3.55 5.55 -8.05
CA VAL A 82 2.15 5.26 -7.72
C VAL A 82 1.26 6.18 -8.55
N VAL A 83 0.23 5.61 -9.16
CA VAL A 83 -0.72 6.37 -9.99
C VAL A 83 -2.03 6.61 -9.25
N LYS A 84 -2.42 5.71 -8.34
CA LYS A 84 -3.66 5.83 -7.60
C LYS A 84 -3.53 5.18 -6.23
N THR A 85 -4.05 5.86 -5.22
CA THR A 85 -4.22 5.26 -3.89
C THR A 85 -5.68 5.32 -3.49
N THR A 86 -6.07 4.40 -2.61
CA THR A 86 -7.31 4.51 -1.85
C THR A 86 -6.94 4.44 -0.37
N VAL A 87 -7.37 5.43 0.38
CA VAL A 87 -7.13 5.50 1.82
C VAL A 87 -8.44 5.20 2.52
N PHE A 88 -8.43 4.20 3.39
CA PHE A 88 -9.57 3.81 4.20
C PHE A 88 -9.30 4.25 5.63
N LEU A 89 -10.23 5.04 6.20
CA LEU A 89 -10.17 5.48 7.60
C LEU A 89 -11.39 4.93 8.33
N ILE A 90 -11.28 4.76 9.63
CA ILE A 90 -12.47 4.43 10.43
C ILE A 90 -13.14 5.69 10.95
N ASP A 91 -12.48 6.84 10.88
CA ASP A 91 -13.03 8.11 11.34
C ASP A 91 -12.43 9.24 10.50
N MET A 92 -13.28 10.01 9.83
CA MET A 92 -12.81 11.14 9.02
C MET A 92 -12.18 12.25 9.86
N ALA A 93 -12.33 12.23 11.17
CA ALA A 93 -11.60 13.15 12.04
C ALA A 93 -10.09 12.95 11.94
N ASP A 94 -9.64 11.78 11.46
CA ASP A 94 -8.22 11.49 11.27
C ASP A 94 -7.64 12.01 9.95
N PHE A 95 -8.48 12.61 9.12
CA PHE A 95 -8.11 13.00 7.75
C PHE A 95 -6.92 13.95 7.73
N ALA A 96 -6.92 14.99 8.55
CA ALA A 96 -5.87 16.00 8.53
C ALA A 96 -4.51 15.44 8.95
N VAL A 97 -4.48 14.60 9.99
CA VAL A 97 -3.23 14.01 10.47
C VAL A 97 -2.70 12.99 9.46
N MET A 98 -3.59 12.16 8.92
CA MET A 98 -3.23 11.23 7.86
C MET A 98 -2.62 11.98 6.68
N ASN A 99 -3.24 13.08 6.26
CA ASN A 99 -2.74 13.87 5.14
C ASN A 99 -1.34 14.41 5.37
N GLU A 100 -1.01 14.86 6.58
CA GLU A 100 0.34 15.34 6.88
C GLU A 100 1.39 14.26 6.62
N VAL A 101 1.14 13.07 7.15
CA VAL A 101 2.08 11.95 7.00
C VAL A 101 2.17 11.52 5.55
N TYR A 102 1.01 11.40 4.91
CA TYR A 102 0.90 11.01 3.50
C TYR A 102 1.72 11.97 2.62
N ALA A 103 1.57 13.26 2.83
CA ALA A 103 2.27 14.28 2.05
C ALA A 103 3.80 14.16 2.22
N ARG A 104 4.27 13.88 3.44
CA ARG A 104 5.71 13.71 3.66
C ARG A 104 6.26 12.50 2.91
N HIS A 105 5.54 11.40 2.91
CA HIS A 105 5.99 10.18 2.26
C HIS A 105 6.01 10.31 0.73
N PHE A 106 5.01 10.95 0.16
CA PHE A 106 4.96 11.11 -1.31
C PHE A 106 5.79 12.27 -1.82
N GLY A 107 6.15 13.21 -0.95
CA GLY A 107 6.95 14.36 -1.35
C GLY A 107 6.21 15.25 -2.34
N ALA A 108 6.84 15.56 -3.48
CA ALA A 108 6.23 16.39 -4.50
C ALA A 108 5.22 15.63 -5.37
N HIS A 109 5.27 14.30 -5.35
CA HIS A 109 4.36 13.49 -6.16
C HIS A 109 2.96 13.46 -5.55
N ARG A 110 1.96 13.61 -6.39
CA ARG A 110 0.56 13.63 -5.96
C ARG A 110 -0.25 12.63 -6.79
N PRO A 111 -0.25 11.34 -6.42
CA PRO A 111 -1.09 10.39 -7.15
C PRO A 111 -2.57 10.71 -6.99
N ALA A 112 -3.38 10.21 -7.92
CA ALA A 112 -4.81 10.29 -7.76
C ALA A 112 -5.20 9.54 -6.47
N ARG A 113 -6.19 10.06 -5.72
CA ARG A 113 -6.55 9.46 -4.45
C ARG A 113 -8.04 9.59 -4.17
N SER A 114 -8.60 8.54 -3.58
CA SER A 114 -9.89 8.61 -2.91
C SER A 114 -9.67 8.31 -1.44
N THR A 115 -10.34 9.02 -0.56
CA THR A 115 -10.28 8.78 0.88
C THR A 115 -11.70 8.63 1.39
N VAL A 116 -11.96 7.53 2.09
CA VAL A 116 -13.30 7.21 2.59
C VAL A 116 -13.21 6.69 4.02
N ALA A 117 -14.29 6.88 4.76
CA ALA A 117 -14.45 6.24 6.06
C ALA A 117 -15.21 4.93 5.87
N VAL A 118 -14.80 3.90 6.59
CA VAL A 118 -15.42 2.59 6.54
C VAL A 118 -15.87 2.18 7.94
N ALA A 119 -16.72 1.17 8.02
CA ALA A 119 -17.29 0.73 9.29
C ALA A 119 -16.23 0.13 10.23
N ALA A 120 -15.25 -0.57 9.67
CA ALA A 120 -14.19 -1.21 10.45
C ALA A 120 -13.06 -1.60 9.52
N LEU A 121 -11.89 -1.81 10.09
CA LEU A 121 -10.72 -2.32 9.39
C LEU A 121 -10.17 -3.52 10.16
N PRO A 122 -9.46 -4.43 9.49
CA PRO A 122 -8.84 -5.58 10.17
C PRO A 122 -7.95 -5.09 11.30
N ARG A 123 -7.88 -5.88 12.37
CA ARG A 123 -7.01 -5.60 13.50
C ARG A 123 -7.30 -4.26 14.18
N ALA A 124 -8.49 -3.71 13.97
CA ALA A 124 -8.89 -2.41 14.51
C ALA A 124 -7.93 -1.29 14.08
N PHE A 125 -7.32 -1.40 12.91
CA PHE A 125 -6.53 -0.30 12.36
C PHE A 125 -7.39 0.93 12.16
N ARG A 126 -6.78 2.09 12.32
CA ARG A 126 -7.42 3.36 12.03
C ARG A 126 -7.26 3.77 10.58
N VAL A 127 -6.26 3.20 9.88
CA VAL A 127 -5.99 3.53 8.47
C VAL A 127 -5.51 2.30 7.73
N GLU A 128 -5.91 2.20 6.47
CA GLU A 128 -5.42 1.20 5.53
C GLU A 128 -5.27 1.87 4.18
N ILE A 129 -4.21 1.55 3.43
CA ILE A 129 -3.95 2.17 2.14
C ILE A 129 -3.58 1.10 1.12
N GLU A 130 -4.24 1.14 -0.02
CA GLU A 130 -3.90 0.32 -1.18
C GLU A 130 -3.48 1.22 -2.33
N CYS A 131 -2.82 0.66 -3.34
CA CYS A 131 -2.41 1.48 -4.47
C CYS A 131 -2.27 0.69 -5.76
N VAL A 132 -2.27 1.45 -6.86
CA VAL A 132 -1.86 0.98 -8.18
C VAL A 132 -0.65 1.81 -8.57
N ALA A 133 0.38 1.15 -9.09
CA ALA A 133 1.62 1.80 -9.50
C ALA A 133 2.07 1.27 -10.85
N ILE A 134 3.06 1.93 -11.44
CA ILE A 134 3.76 1.37 -12.59
C ILE A 134 5.17 1.02 -12.17
N ARG A 135 5.78 0.09 -12.88
CA ARG A 135 7.15 -0.30 -12.59
C ARG A 135 8.09 0.83 -12.94
N ALA A 136 9.12 1.02 -12.13
CA ALA A 136 10.16 1.98 -12.42
C ALA A 136 11.04 1.44 -13.57
N ARG A 137 11.53 2.33 -14.41
CA ARG A 137 12.34 1.94 -15.55
C ARG A 137 13.75 2.46 -15.46
#